data_3b1baa6b5cfac0e4fc2483f29cc27de9
#
_entry.id   3b1baa6b5cfac0e4fc2483f29cc27de9
#
_cell.length_a   1.000
_cell.length_b   1.000
_cell.length_c   1.000
_cell.angle_alpha   90.00
_cell.angle_beta   90.00
_cell.angle_gamma   90.00
#
_symmetry.space_group_name_H-M   'P 1'
#
loop_
_entity.id
_entity.type
_entity.pdbx_description
1 polymer ?
#
loop_
_entity_poly.entity_id
_entity_poly.type
_entity_poly.pdbx_seq_one_letter_code
_entity_poly.pdbx_strand_id
1 'polypeptide(L)'
;KKEIHILGYQLDHENKVLIERLQEAADERDNRNKKMCENLHNDGYTISYEELTARYPDTILTRAHFARFLCEKGVVSSIDSAFRKILSDKGPYFVSRKYLTPEEGIELIKKAGGIPVLAHPLLYKFSVTELHDLLNFLIPLGLKGIEAIYSRNHGNDEAFIRKLAQERSLFINGGSDFHGDNKPDIDLGCGTGKLRVPVMLLENLK
;
A
#
# COMPACT_ATOMS: atom_id res chain seq x y z
N LYS A 1 -5.01 -13.56 -4.32
CA LYS A 1 -5.67 -12.27 -4.61
C LYS A 1 -4.59 -11.19 -4.46
N LYS A 2 -4.38 -10.33 -5.47
CA LYS A 2 -3.39 -9.25 -5.41
C LYS A 2 -4.03 -8.04 -4.71
N GLU A 3 -3.25 -7.34 -3.89
CA GLU A 3 -3.66 -6.10 -3.24
C GLU A 3 -3.55 -4.95 -4.26
N ILE A 4 -4.62 -4.19 -4.44
CA ILE A 4 -4.69 -3.05 -5.36
C ILE A 4 -4.68 -1.77 -4.53
N HIS A 5 -3.76 -0.87 -4.84
CA HIS A 5 -3.62 0.40 -4.13
C HIS A 5 -4.29 1.54 -4.90
N ILE A 6 -5.15 2.29 -4.21
CA ILE A 6 -5.82 3.48 -4.74
C ILE A 6 -5.38 4.68 -3.92
N LEU A 7 -4.88 5.70 -4.59
CA LEU A 7 -4.53 6.99 -3.99
C LEU A 7 -5.75 7.91 -4.01
N GLY A 8 -5.92 8.69 -2.96
CA GLY A 8 -6.94 9.75 -2.89
C GLY A 8 -6.26 11.12 -2.90
N TYR A 9 -6.47 11.91 -3.96
CA TYR A 9 -5.97 13.27 -4.02
C TYR A 9 -7.07 14.26 -3.62
N GLN A 10 -6.67 15.41 -3.04
CA GLN A 10 -7.55 16.53 -2.69
C GLN A 10 -8.79 16.15 -1.87
N LEU A 11 -8.75 15.06 -1.16
CA LEU A 11 -9.84 14.65 -0.29
C LEU A 11 -9.91 15.58 0.96
N ASP A 12 -11.13 15.76 1.45
CA ASP A 12 -11.35 16.40 2.73
C ASP A 12 -10.90 15.46 3.87
N HIS A 13 -9.78 15.78 4.48
CA HIS A 13 -9.19 14.99 5.56
C HIS A 13 -9.99 15.06 6.87
N GLU A 14 -10.93 16.00 7.00
CA GLU A 14 -11.85 16.13 8.14
C GLU A 14 -13.19 15.41 7.89
N ASN A 15 -13.37 14.80 6.73
CA ASN A 15 -14.57 14.05 6.40
C ASN A 15 -14.81 12.92 7.40
N LYS A 16 -15.91 12.98 8.14
CA LYS A 16 -16.22 12.03 9.22
C LYS A 16 -16.31 10.58 8.75
N VAL A 17 -16.92 10.34 7.59
CA VAL A 17 -17.04 8.98 7.01
C VAL A 17 -15.67 8.40 6.68
N LEU A 18 -14.77 9.23 6.14
CA LEU A 18 -13.39 8.84 5.88
C LEU A 18 -12.66 8.49 7.18
N ILE A 19 -12.71 9.37 8.18
CA ILE A 19 -12.04 9.19 9.48
C ILE A 19 -12.54 7.93 10.17
N GLU A 20 -13.87 7.76 10.29
CA GLU A 20 -14.48 6.58 10.93
C GLU A 20 -14.03 5.28 10.22
N ARG A 21 -14.08 5.25 8.88
CA ARG A 21 -13.70 4.04 8.14
C ARG A 21 -12.20 3.73 8.23
N LEU A 22 -11.34 4.76 8.25
CA LEU A 22 -9.90 4.57 8.47
C LEU A 22 -9.59 4.09 9.87
N GLN A 23 -10.33 4.59 10.89
CA GLN A 23 -10.19 4.11 12.26
C GLN A 23 -10.60 2.64 12.38
N GLU A 24 -11.73 2.24 11.81
CA GLU A 24 -12.13 0.82 11.76
C GLU A 24 -11.03 -0.07 11.13
N ALA A 25 -10.42 0.38 10.02
CA ALA A 25 -9.35 -0.36 9.36
C ALA A 25 -8.06 -0.43 10.22
N ALA A 26 -7.80 0.59 11.04
CA ALA A 26 -6.72 0.58 12.03
C ALA A 26 -7.01 -0.42 13.14
N ASP A 27 -8.21 -0.39 13.70
CA ASP A 27 -8.65 -1.31 14.77
C ASP A 27 -8.62 -2.77 14.31
N GLU A 28 -9.10 -3.05 13.10
CA GLU A 28 -9.01 -4.38 12.48
C GLU A 28 -7.54 -4.86 12.35
N ARG A 29 -6.63 -3.95 12.02
CA ARG A 29 -5.20 -4.25 11.93
C ARG A 29 -4.62 -4.55 13.30
N ASP A 30 -4.95 -3.76 14.30
CA ASP A 30 -4.46 -3.94 15.67
C ASP A 30 -4.97 -5.24 16.26
N ASN A 31 -6.24 -5.57 16.07
CA ASN A 31 -6.81 -6.85 16.49
C ASN A 31 -6.10 -8.03 15.82
N ARG A 32 -5.81 -7.93 14.52
CA ARG A 32 -5.02 -8.93 13.79
C ARG A 32 -3.61 -9.05 14.38
N ASN A 33 -2.95 -7.94 14.69
CA ASN A 33 -1.60 -7.93 15.26
C ASN A 33 -1.56 -8.56 16.64
N LYS A 34 -2.51 -8.22 17.53
CA LYS A 34 -2.67 -8.84 18.84
C LYS A 34 -2.81 -10.37 18.72
N LYS A 35 -3.70 -10.80 17.82
CA LYS A 35 -3.90 -12.23 17.58
C LYS A 35 -2.68 -12.95 17.05
N MET A 36 -1.87 -12.30 16.20
CA MET A 36 -0.60 -12.84 15.74
C MET A 36 0.40 -12.97 16.89
N CYS A 37 0.49 -11.99 17.80
CA CYS A 37 1.33 -12.08 19.01
C CYS A 37 0.89 -13.24 19.91
N GLU A 38 -0.42 -13.39 20.16
CA GLU A 38 -0.96 -14.50 20.93
C GLU A 38 -0.60 -15.86 20.32
N ASN A 39 -0.77 -16.02 19.01
CA ASN A 39 -0.45 -17.28 18.32
C ASN A 39 1.05 -17.61 18.43
N LEU A 40 1.92 -16.61 18.25
CA LEU A 40 3.36 -16.77 18.40
C LEU A 40 3.75 -17.09 19.86
N HIS A 41 3.16 -16.39 20.82
CA HIS A 41 3.43 -16.60 22.24
C HIS A 41 3.05 -18.02 22.67
N ASN A 42 1.91 -18.53 22.23
CA ASN A 42 1.45 -19.89 22.55
C ASN A 42 2.40 -20.98 22.04
N ASP A 43 3.17 -20.69 20.98
CA ASP A 43 4.19 -21.60 20.44
C ASP A 43 5.60 -21.28 20.98
N GLY A 44 5.69 -20.50 22.06
CA GLY A 44 6.93 -20.26 22.81
C GLY A 44 7.81 -19.13 22.29
N TYR A 45 7.33 -18.30 21.35
CA TYR A 45 8.07 -17.10 20.94
C TYR A 45 7.87 -15.97 21.96
N THR A 46 8.97 -15.34 22.34
CA THR A 46 8.94 -14.18 23.27
C THR A 46 8.59 -12.93 22.49
N ILE A 47 7.30 -12.69 22.28
CA ILE A 47 6.74 -11.51 21.60
C ILE A 47 5.40 -11.16 22.20
N SER A 48 5.20 -9.87 22.51
CA SER A 48 3.89 -9.32 22.87
C SER A 48 3.53 -8.11 22.02
N TYR A 49 2.25 -7.77 21.99
CA TYR A 49 1.79 -6.59 21.28
C TYR A 49 2.32 -5.31 21.94
N GLU A 50 2.41 -5.30 23.27
CA GLU A 50 2.93 -4.20 24.08
C GLU A 50 4.41 -3.95 23.81
N GLU A 51 5.23 -5.01 23.69
CA GLU A 51 6.64 -4.87 23.32
C GLU A 51 6.81 -4.30 21.91
N LEU A 52 5.97 -4.74 20.95
CA LEU A 52 5.99 -4.21 19.59
C LEU A 52 5.61 -2.74 19.54
N THR A 53 4.54 -2.33 20.24
CA THR A 53 4.11 -0.93 20.27
C THR A 53 5.13 -0.04 20.97
N ALA A 54 5.73 -0.51 22.05
CA ALA A 54 6.80 0.21 22.73
C ALA A 54 8.07 0.36 21.88
N ARG A 55 8.38 -0.66 21.03
CA ARG A 55 9.55 -0.61 20.13
C ARG A 55 9.34 0.31 18.92
N TYR A 56 8.10 0.47 18.46
CA TYR A 56 7.72 1.27 17.31
C TYR A 56 6.57 2.22 17.66
N PRO A 57 6.83 3.25 18.51
CA PRO A 57 5.81 4.21 18.93
C PRO A 57 5.31 5.01 17.72
N ASP A 58 4.05 5.42 17.77
CA ASP A 58 3.39 6.25 16.75
C ASP A 58 3.44 5.68 15.32
N THR A 59 3.60 4.36 15.23
CA THR A 59 3.75 3.67 13.94
C THR A 59 2.61 2.67 13.71
N ILE A 60 2.07 2.68 12.51
CA ILE A 60 1.14 1.63 12.09
C ILE A 60 1.90 0.31 11.94
N LEU A 61 1.71 -0.60 12.89
CA LEU A 61 2.40 -1.89 12.91
C LEU A 61 2.01 -2.77 11.72
N THR A 62 3.02 -3.19 10.96
CA THR A 62 2.89 -4.10 9.81
C THR A 62 3.69 -5.37 10.06
N ARG A 63 3.51 -6.40 9.22
CA ARG A 63 4.33 -7.62 9.29
C ARG A 63 5.84 -7.36 9.15
N ALA A 64 6.23 -6.28 8.51
CA ALA A 64 7.64 -5.89 8.43
C ALA A 64 8.22 -5.52 9.81
N HIS A 65 7.42 -4.87 10.66
CA HIS A 65 7.81 -4.59 12.05
C HIS A 65 7.94 -5.88 12.88
N PHE A 66 7.03 -6.84 12.72
CA PHE A 66 7.17 -8.17 13.32
C PHE A 66 8.45 -8.86 12.87
N ALA A 67 8.74 -8.85 11.56
CA ALA A 67 9.95 -9.47 11.01
C ALA A 67 11.22 -8.84 11.59
N ARG A 68 11.28 -7.51 11.67
CA ARG A 68 12.40 -6.76 12.25
C ARG A 68 12.56 -7.09 13.73
N PHE A 69 11.46 -7.06 14.49
CA PHE A 69 11.46 -7.37 15.91
C PHE A 69 11.95 -8.81 16.20
N LEU A 70 11.49 -9.79 15.41
CA LEU A 70 11.97 -11.17 15.54
C LEU A 70 13.47 -11.32 15.21
N CYS A 71 13.98 -10.52 14.27
CA CYS A 71 15.41 -10.46 14.00
C CYS A 71 16.19 -9.83 15.16
N GLU A 72 15.70 -8.72 15.72
CA GLU A 72 16.31 -8.03 16.86
C GLU A 72 16.37 -8.92 18.10
N LYS A 73 15.35 -9.76 18.31
CA LYS A 73 15.31 -10.76 19.38
C LYS A 73 16.13 -12.03 19.08
N GLY A 74 16.78 -12.13 17.92
CA GLY A 74 17.58 -13.29 17.53
C GLY A 74 16.77 -14.56 17.19
N VAL A 75 15.45 -14.45 17.05
CA VAL A 75 14.56 -15.58 16.70
C VAL A 75 14.81 -16.06 15.27
N VAL A 76 15.14 -15.15 14.38
CA VAL A 76 15.48 -15.41 12.98
C VAL A 76 16.72 -14.61 12.55
N SER A 77 17.44 -15.11 11.55
CA SER A 77 18.69 -14.50 11.07
C SER A 77 18.49 -13.34 10.10
N SER A 78 17.29 -13.16 9.54
CA SER A 78 16.98 -12.11 8.58
C SER A 78 15.48 -11.87 8.45
N ILE A 79 15.11 -10.69 7.96
CA ILE A 79 13.72 -10.32 7.65
C ILE A 79 13.11 -11.32 6.65
N ASP A 80 13.85 -11.70 5.61
CA ASP A 80 13.41 -12.70 4.64
C ASP A 80 13.15 -14.07 5.28
N SER A 81 14.02 -14.48 6.21
CA SER A 81 13.81 -15.71 7.00
C SER A 81 12.55 -15.63 7.87
N ALA A 82 12.25 -14.46 8.46
CA ALA A 82 11.03 -14.25 9.22
C ALA A 82 9.78 -14.45 8.34
N PHE A 83 9.77 -13.85 7.16
CA PHE A 83 8.64 -13.99 6.23
C PHE A 83 8.47 -15.42 5.71
N ARG A 84 9.55 -16.13 5.42
CA ARG A 84 9.46 -17.52 4.95
C ARG A 84 9.00 -18.50 6.03
N LYS A 85 9.51 -18.37 7.25
CA LYS A 85 9.33 -19.38 8.30
C LYS A 85 8.15 -19.09 9.22
N ILE A 86 7.88 -17.81 9.52
CA ILE A 86 6.97 -17.40 10.58
C ILE A 86 5.80 -16.60 10.02
N LEU A 87 6.06 -15.56 9.23
CA LEU A 87 5.08 -14.57 8.82
C LEU A 87 4.50 -14.83 7.41
N SER A 88 4.68 -16.04 6.87
CA SER A 88 4.11 -16.44 5.58
C SER A 88 2.58 -16.33 5.58
N ASP A 89 1.99 -15.91 4.45
CA ASP A 89 0.53 -15.87 4.27
C ASP A 89 -0.14 -17.25 4.35
N LYS A 90 0.65 -18.31 4.28
CA LYS A 90 0.22 -19.70 4.42
C LYS A 90 0.75 -20.35 5.71
N GLY A 91 1.39 -19.57 6.54
CA GLY A 91 2.01 -20.04 7.78
C GLY A 91 1.00 -20.18 8.94
N PRO A 92 1.38 -20.89 10.01
CA PRO A 92 0.50 -21.18 11.15
C PRO A 92 0.10 -19.93 11.95
N TYR A 93 0.89 -18.86 11.87
CA TYR A 93 0.63 -17.61 12.60
C TYR A 93 -0.07 -16.56 11.74
N PHE A 94 -0.43 -16.91 10.51
CA PHE A 94 -1.17 -15.98 9.64
C PHE A 94 -2.57 -15.75 10.18
N VAL A 95 -2.89 -14.48 10.41
CA VAL A 95 -4.22 -14.02 10.75
C VAL A 95 -4.71 -13.13 9.60
N SER A 96 -5.79 -13.56 8.95
CA SER A 96 -6.43 -12.74 7.91
C SER A 96 -7.08 -11.51 8.52
N ARG A 97 -7.15 -10.44 7.75
CA ARG A 97 -7.98 -9.27 8.07
C ARG A 97 -8.86 -8.90 6.89
N LYS A 98 -9.94 -8.19 7.16
CA LYS A 98 -10.73 -7.57 6.11
C LYS A 98 -9.93 -6.38 5.56
N TYR A 99 -9.77 -6.34 4.25
CA TYR A 99 -9.20 -5.19 3.53
C TYR A 99 -10.32 -4.43 2.87
N LEU A 100 -10.16 -3.12 2.74
CA LEU A 100 -10.99 -2.36 1.81
C LEU A 100 -10.81 -2.93 0.40
N THR A 101 -11.92 -3.20 -0.26
CA THR A 101 -11.88 -3.53 -1.67
C THR A 101 -11.57 -2.27 -2.48
N PRO A 102 -11.07 -2.37 -3.72
CA PRO A 102 -10.86 -1.21 -4.56
C PRO A 102 -12.14 -0.37 -4.76
N GLU A 103 -13.30 -1.02 -4.83
CA GLU A 103 -14.61 -0.37 -4.91
C GLU A 103 -14.92 0.47 -3.67
N GLU A 104 -14.77 -0.13 -2.48
CA GLU A 104 -14.97 0.56 -1.20
C GLU A 104 -13.99 1.74 -1.07
N GLY A 105 -12.72 1.56 -1.49
CA GLY A 105 -11.70 2.59 -1.46
C GLY A 105 -12.02 3.77 -2.38
N ILE A 106 -12.44 3.50 -3.63
CA ILE A 106 -12.86 4.53 -4.59
C ILE A 106 -14.09 5.28 -4.08
N GLU A 107 -15.08 4.56 -3.57
CA GLU A 107 -16.29 5.17 -3.02
C GLU A 107 -15.98 6.08 -1.84
N LEU A 108 -15.11 5.63 -0.93
CA LEU A 108 -14.68 6.40 0.25
C LEU A 108 -13.95 7.69 -0.15
N ILE A 109 -13.02 7.62 -1.09
CA ILE A 109 -12.30 8.77 -1.63
C ILE A 109 -13.29 9.78 -2.24
N LYS A 110 -14.26 9.31 -3.04
CA LYS A 110 -15.29 10.17 -3.65
C LYS A 110 -16.20 10.82 -2.62
N LYS A 111 -16.62 10.08 -1.57
CA LYS A 111 -17.42 10.64 -0.46
C LYS A 111 -16.68 11.71 0.32
N ALA A 112 -15.35 11.64 0.36
CA ALA A 112 -14.50 12.66 0.93
C ALA A 112 -14.15 13.79 -0.06
N GLY A 113 -14.82 13.88 -1.23
CA GLY A 113 -14.58 14.91 -2.25
C GLY A 113 -13.28 14.69 -3.04
N GLY A 114 -12.60 13.60 -2.85
CA GLY A 114 -11.29 13.32 -3.43
C GLY A 114 -11.34 12.68 -4.81
N ILE A 115 -10.18 12.58 -5.43
CA ILE A 115 -9.93 12.06 -6.78
C ILE A 115 -9.20 10.72 -6.68
N PRO A 116 -9.84 9.57 -7.05
CA PRO A 116 -9.19 8.27 -6.97
C PRO A 116 -8.24 8.02 -8.15
N VAL A 117 -7.04 7.51 -7.83
CA VAL A 117 -5.95 7.24 -8.79
C VAL A 117 -5.35 5.86 -8.52
N LEU A 118 -5.15 5.05 -9.56
CA LEU A 118 -4.49 3.76 -9.45
C LEU A 118 -2.98 3.93 -9.25
N ALA A 119 -2.45 3.44 -8.14
CA ALA A 119 -1.03 3.51 -7.81
C ALA A 119 -0.22 2.44 -8.56
N HIS A 120 1.04 2.75 -8.91
CA HIS A 120 2.10 1.85 -9.40
C HIS A 120 1.60 0.56 -10.13
N PRO A 121 0.84 0.68 -11.24
CA PRO A 121 0.09 -0.43 -11.84
C PRO A 121 0.95 -1.61 -12.27
N LEU A 122 2.22 -1.40 -12.59
CA LEU A 122 3.13 -2.46 -13.03
C LEU A 122 3.67 -3.31 -11.87
N LEU A 123 3.60 -2.83 -10.62
CA LEU A 123 3.97 -3.64 -9.46
C LEU A 123 3.02 -4.84 -9.25
N TYR A 124 1.83 -4.79 -9.78
CA TYR A 124 0.90 -5.92 -9.69
C TYR A 124 1.34 -7.11 -10.55
N LYS A 125 2.29 -6.91 -11.48
CA LYS A 125 2.76 -7.96 -12.41
C LYS A 125 1.58 -8.63 -13.12
N PHE A 126 0.63 -7.84 -13.54
CA PHE A 126 -0.46 -8.26 -14.41
C PHE A 126 0.02 -8.35 -15.86
N SER A 127 -0.56 -9.25 -16.61
CA SER A 127 -0.49 -9.21 -18.06
C SER A 127 -1.20 -7.94 -18.57
N VAL A 128 -0.95 -7.58 -19.82
CA VAL A 128 -1.61 -6.43 -20.46
C VAL A 128 -3.14 -6.59 -20.39
N THR A 129 -3.65 -7.80 -20.67
CA THR A 129 -5.08 -8.11 -20.61
C THR A 129 -5.64 -7.91 -19.20
N GLU A 130 -4.99 -8.47 -18.17
CA GLU A 130 -5.43 -8.32 -16.79
C GLU A 130 -5.41 -6.84 -16.33
N LEU A 131 -4.46 -6.04 -16.81
CA LEU A 131 -4.42 -4.61 -16.50
C LEU A 131 -5.57 -3.86 -17.18
N HIS A 132 -5.90 -4.21 -18.43
CA HIS A 132 -7.07 -3.68 -19.12
C HIS A 132 -8.38 -4.07 -18.39
N ASP A 133 -8.50 -5.31 -17.95
CA ASP A 133 -9.67 -5.78 -17.20
C ASP A 133 -9.82 -5.06 -15.86
N LEU A 134 -8.71 -4.84 -15.16
CA LEU A 134 -8.70 -4.03 -13.94
C LEU A 134 -9.19 -2.60 -14.21
N LEU A 135 -8.71 -1.95 -15.26
CA LEU A 135 -9.16 -0.60 -15.61
C LEU A 135 -10.62 -0.56 -16.06
N ASN A 136 -11.07 -1.54 -16.85
CA ASN A 136 -12.48 -1.70 -17.23
C ASN A 136 -13.40 -1.82 -16.01
N PHE A 137 -12.90 -2.43 -14.94
CA PHE A 137 -13.62 -2.56 -13.68
C PHE A 137 -13.59 -1.26 -12.86
N LEU A 138 -12.42 -0.61 -12.71
CA LEU A 138 -12.27 0.55 -11.82
C LEU A 138 -12.80 1.87 -12.40
N ILE A 139 -12.71 2.09 -13.73
CA ILE A 139 -13.14 3.35 -14.36
C ILE A 139 -14.64 3.63 -14.15
N PRO A 140 -15.56 2.67 -14.34
CA PRO A 140 -16.99 2.90 -14.07
C PRO A 140 -17.28 3.24 -12.60
N LEU A 141 -16.44 2.79 -11.66
CA LEU A 141 -16.57 3.11 -10.23
C LEU A 141 -16.14 4.55 -9.92
N GLY A 142 -15.39 5.17 -10.82
CA GLY A 142 -14.98 6.57 -10.70
C GLY A 142 -13.47 6.79 -10.63
N LEU A 143 -12.65 5.80 -10.99
CA LEU A 143 -11.21 6.01 -11.15
C LEU A 143 -10.97 7.12 -12.17
N LYS A 144 -10.11 8.08 -11.84
CA LYS A 144 -9.85 9.27 -12.67
C LYS A 144 -8.43 9.33 -13.22
N GLY A 145 -7.48 8.66 -12.56
CA GLY A 145 -6.08 8.73 -12.95
C GLY A 145 -5.31 7.44 -12.70
N ILE A 146 -4.09 7.43 -13.19
CA ILE A 146 -3.16 6.30 -13.05
C ILE A 146 -1.73 6.82 -12.86
N GLU A 147 -0.98 6.21 -11.95
CA GLU A 147 0.40 6.58 -11.69
C GLU A 147 1.31 6.06 -12.82
N ALA A 148 1.79 6.97 -13.65
CA ALA A 148 2.65 6.66 -14.78
C ALA A 148 4.13 6.92 -14.49
N ILE A 149 4.44 7.92 -13.66
CA ILE A 149 5.80 8.31 -13.30
C ILE A 149 6.11 7.72 -11.93
N TYR A 150 6.87 6.63 -11.90
CA TYR A 150 7.09 5.85 -10.69
C TYR A 150 8.57 5.46 -10.53
N SER A 151 9.07 5.45 -9.29
CA SER A 151 10.49 5.24 -8.95
C SER A 151 11.10 3.96 -9.51
N ARG A 152 10.32 2.91 -9.65
CA ARG A 152 10.78 1.59 -10.11
C ARG A 152 10.37 1.26 -11.54
N ASN A 153 9.91 2.25 -12.30
CA ASN A 153 9.70 2.09 -13.73
C ASN A 153 11.03 1.94 -14.46
N HIS A 154 11.08 1.08 -15.47
CA HIS A 154 12.25 0.78 -16.27
C HIS A 154 11.93 0.82 -17.77
N GLY A 155 12.90 1.19 -18.57
CA GLY A 155 12.78 1.16 -20.04
C GLY A 155 11.54 1.93 -20.53
N ASN A 156 10.58 1.20 -21.12
CA ASN A 156 9.37 1.77 -21.71
C ASN A 156 8.14 1.77 -20.78
N ASP A 157 8.30 1.45 -19.51
CA ASP A 157 7.20 1.32 -18.56
C ASP A 157 6.34 2.58 -18.47
N GLU A 158 6.98 3.73 -18.29
CA GLU A 158 6.27 5.02 -18.24
C GLU A 158 5.53 5.31 -19.55
N ALA A 159 6.17 5.11 -20.69
CA ALA A 159 5.57 5.35 -21.99
C ALA A 159 4.35 4.43 -22.22
N PHE A 160 4.44 3.17 -21.79
CA PHE A 160 3.33 2.23 -21.84
C PHE A 160 2.13 2.71 -21.01
N ILE A 161 2.36 3.11 -19.75
CA ILE A 161 1.26 3.58 -18.88
C ILE A 161 0.69 4.91 -19.37
N ARG A 162 1.50 5.83 -19.90
CA ARG A 162 1.03 7.09 -20.51
C ARG A 162 0.10 6.82 -21.69
N LYS A 163 0.47 5.88 -22.56
CA LYS A 163 -0.37 5.48 -23.69
C LYS A 163 -1.69 4.87 -23.20
N LEU A 164 -1.63 3.96 -22.24
CA LEU A 164 -2.80 3.33 -21.63
C LEU A 164 -3.74 4.37 -20.99
N ALA A 165 -3.19 5.37 -20.29
CA ALA A 165 -3.94 6.47 -19.70
C ALA A 165 -4.67 7.29 -20.78
N GLN A 166 -3.98 7.63 -21.86
CA GLN A 166 -4.56 8.36 -22.98
C GLN A 166 -5.72 7.60 -23.64
N GLU A 167 -5.54 6.29 -23.91
CA GLU A 167 -6.57 5.41 -24.49
C GLU A 167 -7.81 5.29 -23.60
N ARG A 168 -7.67 5.49 -22.30
CA ARG A 168 -8.74 5.36 -21.30
C ARG A 168 -9.24 6.69 -20.74
N SER A 169 -8.79 7.82 -21.27
CA SER A 169 -9.13 9.16 -20.79
C SER A 169 -8.84 9.33 -19.28
N LEU A 170 -7.77 8.70 -18.79
CA LEU A 170 -7.27 8.88 -17.44
C LEU A 170 -6.19 9.96 -17.45
N PHE A 171 -6.16 10.82 -16.41
CA PHE A 171 -5.00 11.66 -16.23
C PHE A 171 -3.84 10.85 -15.63
N ILE A 172 -2.63 11.37 -15.78
CA ILE A 172 -1.44 10.75 -15.18
C ILE A 172 -0.96 11.56 -13.99
N ASN A 173 -0.38 10.85 -13.04
CA ASN A 173 0.37 11.42 -11.94
C ASN A 173 1.69 10.66 -11.75
N GLY A 174 2.40 11.00 -10.69
CA GLY A 174 3.61 10.29 -10.31
C GLY A 174 3.99 10.48 -8.86
N GLY A 175 4.80 9.57 -8.36
CA GLY A 175 5.28 9.57 -6.99
C GLY A 175 6.49 8.67 -6.76
N SER A 176 7.20 8.91 -5.65
CA SER A 176 8.37 8.12 -5.26
C SER A 176 8.01 6.79 -4.61
N ASP A 177 6.82 6.69 -4.04
CA ASP A 177 6.41 5.58 -3.18
C ASP A 177 7.35 5.44 -1.96
N PHE A 178 7.74 6.59 -1.41
CA PHE A 178 8.60 6.69 -0.23
C PHE A 178 7.93 6.07 1.01
N HIS A 179 8.68 5.27 1.77
CA HIS A 179 8.21 4.57 2.96
C HIS A 179 9.21 4.65 4.12
N GLY A 180 10.02 5.69 4.17
CA GLY A 180 11.06 5.83 5.18
C GLY A 180 12.02 4.63 5.20
N ASP A 181 12.41 4.21 6.40
CA ASP A 181 13.33 3.09 6.61
C ASP A 181 12.84 1.73 6.06
N ASN A 182 11.55 1.60 5.72
CA ASN A 182 11.03 0.39 5.12
C ASN A 182 11.41 0.24 3.63
N LYS A 183 11.81 1.36 2.99
CA LYS A 183 12.35 1.40 1.62
C LYS A 183 13.54 2.36 1.58
N PRO A 184 14.70 1.98 2.15
CA PRO A 184 15.84 2.87 2.33
C PRO A 184 16.50 3.30 1.01
N ASP A 185 16.18 2.64 -0.09
CA ASP A 185 16.64 2.95 -1.45
C ASP A 185 15.73 3.94 -2.19
N ILE A 186 14.65 4.39 -1.57
CA ILE A 186 13.67 5.31 -2.17
C ILE A 186 13.61 6.61 -1.36
N ASP A 187 14.05 7.70 -1.94
CA ASP A 187 13.98 9.02 -1.32
C ASP A 187 12.67 9.74 -1.62
N LEU A 188 12.25 10.59 -0.69
CA LEU A 188 11.05 11.41 -0.86
C LEU A 188 11.21 12.36 -2.06
N GLY A 189 10.26 12.28 -2.99
CA GLY A 189 10.19 13.16 -4.17
C GLY A 189 11.13 12.82 -5.32
N CYS A 190 12.27 12.16 -5.06
CA CYS A 190 13.24 11.83 -6.12
C CYS A 190 13.45 10.31 -6.34
N GLY A 191 12.77 9.47 -5.55
CA GLY A 191 12.83 8.02 -5.71
C GLY A 191 14.24 7.46 -5.58
N THR A 192 14.73 6.77 -6.59
CA THR A 192 16.12 6.30 -6.69
C THR A 192 17.09 7.39 -7.19
N GLY A 193 16.74 8.67 -7.04
CA GLY A 193 17.53 9.83 -7.48
C GLY A 193 17.24 10.33 -8.90
N LYS A 194 16.44 9.59 -9.68
CA LYS A 194 16.15 9.91 -11.10
C LYS A 194 14.71 10.36 -11.35
N LEU A 195 13.82 10.18 -10.36
CA LEU A 195 12.43 10.54 -10.50
C LEU A 195 12.27 12.05 -10.72
N ARG A 196 11.43 12.42 -11.68
CA ARG A 196 11.04 13.81 -11.95
C ARG A 196 9.55 13.83 -12.26
N VAL A 197 8.77 14.36 -11.34
CA VAL A 197 7.32 14.52 -11.51
C VAL A 197 7.03 15.99 -11.83
N PRO A 198 6.60 16.34 -13.06
CA PRO A 198 6.33 17.72 -13.42
C PRO A 198 5.18 18.32 -12.60
N VAL A 199 5.36 19.52 -12.05
CA VAL A 199 4.35 20.21 -11.24
C VAL A 199 3.05 20.47 -12.01
N MET A 200 3.13 20.62 -13.35
CA MET A 200 1.96 20.81 -14.22
C MET A 200 0.94 19.66 -14.11
N LEU A 201 1.35 18.48 -13.66
CA LEU A 201 0.41 17.37 -13.43
C LEU A 201 -0.58 17.64 -12.30
N LEU A 202 -0.28 18.58 -11.40
CA LEU A 202 -1.23 19.04 -10.37
C LEU A 202 -2.45 19.76 -10.97
N GLU A 203 -2.33 20.32 -12.19
CA GLU A 203 -3.43 20.98 -12.86
C GLU A 203 -4.56 19.99 -13.20
N ASN A 204 -4.23 18.73 -13.43
CA ASN A 204 -5.19 17.65 -13.68
C ASN A 204 -6.00 17.27 -12.44
N LEU A 205 -5.60 17.77 -11.28
CA LEU A 205 -6.25 17.51 -9.98
C LEU A 205 -7.20 18.64 -9.56
N LYS A 206 -7.42 19.65 -10.40
CA LYS A 206 -8.31 20.80 -10.09
C LYS A 206 -9.75 20.54 -10.51
#